data_5c65d92363f418a56640fb995e402f47
#
_entry.id   5c65d92363f418a56640fb995e402f47
#
_cell.length_a   1.000
_cell.length_b   1.000
_cell.length_c   1.000
_cell.angle_alpha   90.00
_cell.angle_beta   90.00
_cell.angle_gamma   90.00
#
_symmetry.space_group_name_H-M   'P 1'
#
loop_
_entity.id
_entity.type
_entity.pdbx_description
1 polymer ?
#
loop_
_entity_poly.entity_id
_entity_poly.type
_entity_poly.pdbx_seq_one_letter_code
_entity_poly.pdbx_strand_id
1 'polypeptide(L)'
;QYMKQQELLHTSRIQLNELMANEDVDQPIIIQDSLINVDGGLNFEELWNMTLQTNASLLKAYQNNTLAPLDYKKVCSRDYPYLKMNGGYGYTFNKYDIATNIQRGNLGANFGLTIGFNLFDGNRRRERNNARIAIQNARLEREQLEQALRADLSNLWQAYQNNLQMLNLERQNLVAAKENHEIAMERYM
;
A
#
# COMPACT_ATOMS: atom_id res chain seq x y z
N GLN A 1 12.34 -9.99 36.92
CA GLN A 1 11.45 -9.02 36.28
C GLN A 1 12.20 -7.75 35.86
N TYR A 2 12.98 -7.11 36.71
CA TYR A 2 13.73 -5.88 36.43
C TYR A 2 14.66 -5.97 35.20
N MET A 3 15.48 -7.03 35.10
CA MET A 3 16.40 -7.25 33.96
C MET A 3 15.63 -7.41 32.64
N LYS A 4 14.48 -8.09 32.65
CA LYS A 4 13.63 -8.25 31.45
C LYS A 4 13.01 -6.92 30.98
N GLN A 5 12.66 -6.05 31.92
CA GLN A 5 12.16 -4.70 31.59
C GLN A 5 13.27 -3.80 31.04
N GLN A 6 14.50 -3.91 31.54
CA GLN A 6 15.63 -3.19 30.97
C GLN A 6 15.96 -3.65 29.55
N GLU A 7 15.91 -4.95 29.28
CA GLU A 7 16.10 -5.50 27.95
C GLU A 7 15.00 -5.00 26.97
N LEU A 8 13.75 -5.01 27.40
CA LEU A 8 12.64 -4.47 26.62
C LEU A 8 12.79 -2.96 26.32
N LEU A 9 13.24 -2.20 27.30
CA LEU A 9 13.48 -0.76 27.15
C LEU A 9 14.62 -0.50 26.15
N HIS A 10 15.71 -1.29 26.23
CA HIS A 10 16.82 -1.18 25.30
C HIS A 10 16.38 -1.52 23.88
N THR A 11 15.67 -2.65 23.70
CA THR A 11 15.15 -3.07 22.40
C THR A 11 14.21 -2.00 21.80
N SER A 12 13.33 -1.42 22.62
CA SER A 12 12.42 -0.36 22.19
C SER A 12 13.14 0.92 21.76
N ARG A 13 14.26 1.28 22.44
CA ARG A 13 15.10 2.42 22.03
C ARG A 13 15.75 2.19 20.68
N ILE A 14 16.33 1.00 20.46
CA ILE A 14 16.93 0.63 19.19
C ILE A 14 15.89 0.73 18.06
N GLN A 15 14.71 0.15 18.26
CA GLN A 15 13.63 0.22 17.28
C GLN A 15 13.18 1.66 16.98
N LEU A 16 13.11 2.50 18.01
CA LEU A 16 12.73 3.89 17.82
C LEU A 16 13.81 4.69 17.07
N ASN A 17 15.09 4.49 17.39
CA ASN A 17 16.20 5.10 16.68
C ASN A 17 16.27 4.64 15.22
N GLU A 18 15.99 3.35 14.96
CA GLU A 18 15.87 2.82 13.60
C GLU A 18 14.73 3.48 12.81
N LEU A 19 13.54 3.64 13.42
CA LEU A 19 12.42 4.33 12.81
C LEU A 19 12.68 5.82 12.53
N MET A 20 13.47 6.47 13.40
CA MET A 20 13.91 7.85 13.22
C MET A 20 15.08 8.00 12.25
N ALA A 21 15.61 6.88 11.74
CA ALA A 21 16.80 6.84 10.89
C ALA A 21 18.03 7.53 11.51
N ASN A 22 18.23 7.40 12.82
CA ASN A 22 19.41 7.88 13.52
C ASN A 22 20.63 7.05 13.11
N GLU A 23 21.77 7.70 12.86
CA GLU A 23 23.03 7.01 12.54
C GLU A 23 23.51 6.12 13.68
N ASP A 24 23.30 6.55 14.94
CA ASP A 24 23.61 5.79 16.13
C ASP A 24 22.29 5.20 16.72
N VAL A 25 22.13 3.89 16.54
CA VAL A 25 20.93 3.17 17.02
C VAL A 25 20.89 3.02 18.56
N ASP A 26 22.02 3.20 19.24
CA ASP A 26 22.10 3.12 20.71
C ASP A 26 21.98 4.48 21.40
N GLN A 27 21.78 5.56 20.65
CA GLN A 27 21.65 6.91 21.18
C GLN A 27 20.58 7.00 22.28
N PRO A 28 20.88 7.58 23.46
CA PRO A 28 19.91 7.72 24.53
C PRO A 28 18.79 8.68 24.12
N ILE A 29 17.54 8.20 24.18
CA ILE A 29 16.36 9.00 23.91
C ILE A 29 15.81 9.53 25.23
N ILE A 30 15.71 10.84 25.36
CA ILE A 30 15.09 11.51 26.51
C ILE A 30 13.63 11.78 26.14
N ILE A 31 12.71 11.07 26.78
CA ILE A 31 11.28 11.27 26.63
C ILE A 31 10.87 12.45 27.51
N GLN A 32 10.41 13.54 26.92
CA GLN A 32 9.96 14.73 27.66
C GLN A 32 8.52 14.59 28.17
N ASP A 33 7.69 13.83 27.47
CA ASP A 33 6.29 13.60 27.84
C ASP A 33 6.17 12.39 28.78
N SER A 34 5.92 12.67 30.05
CA SER A 34 5.64 11.63 31.06
C SER A 34 4.14 11.27 31.17
N LEU A 35 3.28 12.02 30.50
CA LEU A 35 1.82 11.83 30.51
C LEU A 35 1.36 11.27 29.17
N ILE A 36 1.06 9.98 29.13
CA ILE A 36 0.37 9.37 28.00
C ILE A 36 -1.12 9.68 28.15
N ASN A 37 -1.60 10.66 27.39
CA ASN A 37 -3.03 10.86 27.22
C ASN A 37 -3.58 9.75 26.33
N VAL A 38 -4.25 8.81 26.94
CA VAL A 38 -4.93 7.75 26.21
C VAL A 38 -6.30 8.28 25.81
N ASP A 39 -6.53 8.38 24.50
CA ASP A 39 -7.85 8.72 23.97
C ASP A 39 -8.79 7.53 24.13
N GLY A 40 -9.55 7.53 25.23
CA GLY A 40 -10.54 6.46 25.52
C GLY A 40 -11.80 6.53 24.66
N GLY A 41 -11.91 7.52 23.78
CA GLY A 41 -13.10 7.78 22.96
C GLY A 41 -13.10 7.14 21.57
N LEU A 42 -12.11 6.32 21.24
CA LEU A 42 -12.05 5.65 19.94
C LEU A 42 -13.24 4.71 19.75
N ASN A 43 -13.85 4.76 18.54
CA ASN A 43 -14.95 3.90 18.14
C ASN A 43 -14.51 2.97 17.01
N PHE A 44 -14.79 1.68 17.14
CA PHE A 44 -14.42 0.67 16.15
C PHE A 44 -15.00 0.97 14.75
N GLU A 45 -16.27 1.38 14.68
CA GLU A 45 -16.93 1.66 13.41
C GLU A 45 -16.36 2.90 12.71
N GLU A 46 -15.95 3.91 13.47
CA GLU A 46 -15.28 5.08 12.92
C GLU A 46 -13.91 4.71 12.35
N LEU A 47 -13.13 3.93 13.09
CA LEU A 47 -11.82 3.43 12.63
C LEU A 47 -11.97 2.56 11.38
N TRP A 48 -12.99 1.72 11.33
CA TRP A 48 -13.28 0.92 10.14
C TRP A 48 -13.61 1.79 8.94
N ASN A 49 -14.48 2.76 9.08
CA ASN A 49 -14.84 3.70 8.02
C ASN A 49 -13.63 4.52 7.53
N MET A 50 -12.78 4.97 8.44
CA MET A 50 -11.52 5.62 8.07
C MET A 50 -10.59 4.66 7.32
N THR A 51 -10.48 3.41 7.74
CA THR A 51 -9.67 2.37 7.06
C THR A 51 -10.15 2.14 5.64
N LEU A 52 -11.46 2.06 5.41
CA LEU A 52 -12.04 1.90 4.08
C LEU A 52 -11.68 3.07 3.14
N GLN A 53 -11.55 4.28 3.67
CA GLN A 53 -11.28 5.49 2.90
C GLN A 53 -9.79 5.76 2.68
N THR A 54 -8.93 5.35 3.60
CA THR A 54 -7.51 5.74 3.61
C THR A 54 -6.55 4.61 3.27
N ASN A 55 -6.98 3.34 3.40
CA ASN A 55 -6.08 2.22 3.15
C ASN A 55 -5.72 2.10 1.67
N ALA A 56 -4.45 2.37 1.34
CA ALA A 56 -3.96 2.39 -0.03
C ALA A 56 -4.12 1.02 -0.75
N SER A 57 -3.94 -0.09 -0.03
CA SER A 57 -4.10 -1.44 -0.59
C SER A 57 -5.54 -1.72 -0.97
N LEU A 58 -6.49 -1.31 -0.14
CA LEU A 58 -7.91 -1.47 -0.40
C LEU A 58 -8.37 -0.57 -1.56
N LEU A 59 -7.94 0.69 -1.58
CA LEU A 59 -8.21 1.61 -2.69
C LEU A 59 -7.67 1.08 -4.02
N LYS A 60 -6.47 0.49 -4.02
CA LYS A 60 -5.90 -0.19 -5.19
C LYS A 60 -6.74 -1.39 -5.63
N ALA A 61 -7.23 -2.20 -4.69
CA ALA A 61 -8.11 -3.34 -5.00
C ALA A 61 -9.45 -2.86 -5.61
N TYR A 62 -10.04 -1.78 -5.11
CA TYR A 62 -11.22 -1.15 -5.71
C TYR A 62 -10.97 -0.66 -7.15
N GLN A 63 -9.82 -0.04 -7.39
CA GLN A 63 -9.45 0.39 -8.74
C GLN A 63 -9.23 -0.79 -9.68
N ASN A 64 -8.56 -1.84 -9.24
CA ASN A 64 -8.38 -3.07 -10.02
C ASN A 64 -9.73 -3.73 -10.37
N ASN A 65 -10.65 -3.74 -9.42
CA ASN A 65 -12.02 -4.24 -9.66
C ASN A 65 -12.79 -3.40 -10.69
N THR A 66 -12.51 -2.10 -10.80
CA THR A 66 -13.07 -1.23 -11.85
C THR A 66 -12.35 -1.36 -13.20
N LEU A 67 -11.05 -1.67 -13.19
CA LEU A 67 -10.25 -1.85 -14.41
C LEU A 67 -10.55 -3.18 -15.12
N ALA A 68 -10.78 -4.26 -14.39
CA ALA A 68 -11.02 -5.58 -14.97
C ALA A 68 -12.19 -5.64 -15.97
N PRO A 69 -13.37 -5.00 -15.73
CA PRO A 69 -14.43 -4.87 -16.73
C PRO A 69 -14.05 -4.05 -17.96
N LEU A 70 -13.15 -3.05 -17.80
CA LEU A 70 -12.66 -2.26 -18.92
C LEU A 70 -11.71 -3.08 -19.79
N ASP A 71 -10.86 -3.90 -19.18
CA ASP A 71 -10.00 -4.84 -19.91
C ASP A 71 -10.83 -5.88 -20.67
N TYR A 72 -11.92 -6.38 -20.08
CA TYR A 72 -12.86 -7.23 -20.82
C TYR A 72 -13.44 -6.52 -22.05
N LYS A 73 -13.90 -5.25 -21.92
CA LYS A 73 -14.37 -4.45 -23.04
C LYS A 73 -13.28 -4.26 -24.10
N LYS A 74 -12.02 -4.04 -23.67
CA LYS A 74 -10.86 -3.95 -24.58
C LYS A 74 -10.64 -5.24 -25.35
N VAL A 75 -10.77 -6.41 -24.71
CA VAL A 75 -10.71 -7.71 -25.41
C VAL A 75 -11.85 -7.84 -26.43
N CYS A 76 -13.07 -7.44 -26.05
CA CYS A 76 -14.23 -7.47 -26.95
C CYS A 76 -14.10 -6.46 -28.12
N SER A 77 -13.42 -5.34 -27.93
CA SER A 77 -13.26 -4.31 -28.97
C SER A 77 -12.42 -4.80 -30.16
N ARG A 78 -11.63 -5.87 -30.01
CA ARG A 78 -10.89 -6.49 -31.12
C ARG A 78 -11.77 -7.14 -32.18
N ASP A 79 -13.06 -7.28 -31.90
CA ASP A 79 -14.05 -7.78 -32.88
C ASP A 79 -14.51 -6.71 -33.86
N TYR A 80 -14.22 -5.45 -33.55
CA TYR A 80 -14.56 -4.32 -34.40
C TYR A 80 -13.41 -3.99 -35.38
N PRO A 81 -13.73 -3.36 -36.54
CA PRO A 81 -12.70 -2.84 -37.42
C PRO A 81 -11.85 -1.80 -36.68
N TYR A 82 -10.54 -1.86 -36.92
CA TYR A 82 -9.61 -0.88 -36.38
C TYR A 82 -9.15 0.11 -37.45
N LEU A 83 -8.95 1.34 -37.00
CA LEU A 83 -8.35 2.40 -37.80
C LEU A 83 -6.97 2.70 -37.21
N LYS A 84 -5.92 2.54 -38.03
CA LYS A 84 -4.55 2.87 -37.65
C LYS A 84 -4.06 4.01 -38.51
N MET A 85 -3.56 5.06 -37.88
CA MET A 85 -2.90 6.19 -38.52
C MET A 85 -1.42 6.11 -38.24
N ASN A 86 -0.61 6.23 -39.25
CA ASN A 86 0.84 6.28 -39.17
C ASN A 86 1.36 7.49 -39.95
N GLY A 87 2.29 8.20 -39.36
CA GLY A 87 2.98 9.33 -39.96
C GLY A 87 4.45 9.30 -39.60
N GLY A 88 5.28 9.65 -40.54
CA GLY A 88 6.71 9.75 -40.33
C GLY A 88 7.30 10.91 -41.10
N TYR A 89 8.30 11.53 -40.53
CA TYR A 89 9.14 12.55 -41.16
C TYR A 89 10.58 12.13 -40.97
N GLY A 90 11.36 12.13 -42.05
CA GLY A 90 12.73 11.72 -42.00
C GLY A 90 13.59 12.51 -42.99
N TYR A 91 14.80 12.80 -42.58
CA TYR A 91 15.85 13.32 -43.41
C TYR A 91 16.96 12.29 -43.51
N THR A 92 17.31 11.88 -44.73
CA THR A 92 18.38 10.92 -45.00
C THR A 92 19.45 11.64 -45.78
N PHE A 93 20.67 11.64 -45.23
CA PHE A 93 21.84 12.16 -45.90
C PHE A 93 22.79 11.01 -46.23
N ASN A 94 23.07 10.85 -47.53
CA ASN A 94 24.01 9.84 -48.02
C ASN A 94 25.19 10.53 -48.69
N LYS A 95 26.39 10.21 -48.22
CA LYS A 95 27.65 10.62 -48.85
C LYS A 95 28.31 9.40 -49.48
N TYR A 96 28.50 9.45 -50.80
CA TYR A 96 29.17 8.36 -51.51
C TYR A 96 30.61 8.82 -51.87
N ASP A 97 31.60 8.08 -51.39
CA ASP A 97 33.04 8.32 -51.66
C ASP A 97 33.49 7.54 -52.89
N ILE A 98 32.78 7.69 -54.01
CA ILE A 98 33.16 7.13 -55.31
C ILE A 98 33.60 8.32 -56.17
N ALA A 99 34.78 8.27 -56.75
CA ALA A 99 35.47 9.17 -57.72
C ALA A 99 34.88 10.58 -58.01
N THR A 100 33.65 10.82 -57.80
CA THR A 100 32.93 12.10 -57.78
C THR A 100 32.12 12.17 -56.47
N ASN A 101 32.54 13.07 -55.55
CA ASN A 101 31.87 13.30 -54.27
C ASN A 101 30.38 13.62 -54.45
N ILE A 102 29.52 12.60 -54.53
CA ILE A 102 28.09 12.78 -54.67
C ILE A 102 27.45 12.79 -53.27
N GLN A 103 26.91 13.93 -52.89
CA GLN A 103 26.14 14.10 -51.68
C GLN A 103 24.64 14.11 -52.03
N ARG A 104 23.87 13.26 -51.43
CA ARG A 104 22.42 13.18 -51.68
C ARG A 104 21.65 13.35 -50.36
N GLY A 105 21.00 14.48 -50.20
CA GLY A 105 20.04 14.71 -49.12
C GLY A 105 18.63 14.38 -49.63
N ASN A 106 17.90 13.56 -48.89
CA ASN A 106 16.51 13.25 -49.18
C ASN A 106 15.64 13.58 -47.95
N LEU A 107 14.69 14.47 -48.16
CA LEU A 107 13.68 14.81 -47.15
C LEU A 107 12.40 14.07 -47.52
N GLY A 108 11.95 13.21 -46.62
CA GLY A 108 10.73 12.40 -46.83
C GLY A 108 9.70 12.64 -45.72
N ALA A 109 8.46 12.85 -46.12
CA ALA A 109 7.32 12.80 -45.23
C ALA A 109 6.34 11.72 -45.72
N ASN A 110 5.86 10.89 -44.83
CA ASN A 110 4.85 9.89 -45.15
C ASN A 110 3.69 9.96 -44.18
N PHE A 111 2.49 9.80 -44.72
CA PHE A 111 1.26 9.72 -43.96
C PHE A 111 0.45 8.54 -44.51
N GLY A 112 -0.02 7.69 -43.61
CA GLY A 112 -0.79 6.51 -44.00
C GLY A 112 -1.99 6.30 -43.07
N LEU A 113 -3.09 5.85 -43.66
CA LEU A 113 -4.31 5.46 -42.97
C LEU A 113 -4.61 4.01 -43.35
N THR A 114 -4.72 3.15 -42.34
CA THR A 114 -4.98 1.72 -42.53
C THR A 114 -6.26 1.35 -41.80
N ILE A 115 -7.23 0.82 -42.50
CA ILE A 115 -8.45 0.20 -41.94
C ILE A 115 -8.25 -1.30 -42.01
N GLY A 116 -8.37 -1.97 -40.88
CA GLY A 116 -8.22 -3.43 -40.84
C GLY A 116 -9.34 -4.08 -40.02
N PHE A 117 -9.65 -5.30 -40.39
CA PHE A 117 -10.65 -6.12 -39.71
C PHE A 117 -10.13 -7.55 -39.58
N ASN A 118 -10.19 -8.10 -38.38
CA ASN A 118 -9.79 -9.50 -38.14
C ASN A 118 -10.96 -10.42 -38.41
N LEU A 119 -10.94 -11.14 -39.53
CA LEU A 119 -12.00 -12.05 -39.92
C LEU A 119 -12.05 -13.32 -39.05
N PHE A 120 -10.90 -13.85 -38.66
CA PHE A 120 -10.82 -15.04 -37.84
C PHE A 120 -9.66 -14.97 -36.85
N ASP A 121 -9.97 -15.23 -35.59
CA ASP A 121 -8.98 -15.39 -34.52
C ASP A 121 -9.48 -16.49 -33.57
N GLY A 122 -8.90 -17.69 -33.67
CA GLY A 122 -9.27 -18.84 -32.84
C GLY A 122 -9.03 -18.63 -31.32
N ASN A 123 -8.25 -17.61 -30.95
CA ASN A 123 -7.91 -17.33 -29.57
C ASN A 123 -8.94 -16.43 -28.84
N ARG A 124 -9.82 -15.75 -29.59
CA ARG A 124 -10.79 -14.77 -29.05
C ARG A 124 -11.66 -15.34 -27.94
N ARG A 125 -12.16 -16.54 -28.11
CA ARG A 125 -13.05 -17.17 -27.12
C ARG A 125 -12.33 -17.40 -25.80
N ARG A 126 -11.08 -17.84 -25.87
CA ARG A 126 -10.22 -18.07 -24.71
C ARG A 126 -9.89 -16.76 -24.00
N GLU A 127 -9.50 -15.72 -24.74
CA GLU A 127 -9.19 -14.40 -24.17
C GLU A 127 -10.40 -13.77 -23.47
N ARG A 128 -11.59 -13.86 -24.05
CA ARG A 128 -12.82 -13.40 -23.41
C ARG A 128 -13.15 -14.16 -22.14
N ASN A 129 -12.98 -15.48 -22.15
CA ASN A 129 -13.20 -16.29 -20.95
C ASN A 129 -12.17 -15.95 -19.86
N ASN A 130 -10.91 -15.79 -20.21
CA ASN A 130 -9.87 -15.37 -19.28
C ASN A 130 -10.17 -13.97 -18.70
N ALA A 131 -10.62 -13.03 -19.50
CA ALA A 131 -10.99 -11.71 -19.04
C ALA A 131 -12.23 -11.73 -18.12
N ARG A 132 -13.21 -12.64 -18.36
CA ARG A 132 -14.32 -12.86 -17.42
C ARG A 132 -13.85 -13.43 -16.08
N ILE A 133 -12.95 -14.39 -16.10
CA ILE A 133 -12.34 -14.96 -14.90
C ILE A 133 -11.55 -13.88 -14.16
N ALA A 134 -10.82 -13.02 -14.87
CA ALA A 134 -10.09 -11.89 -14.27
C ALA A 134 -11.01 -10.91 -13.53
N ILE A 135 -12.22 -10.65 -14.04
CA ILE A 135 -13.24 -9.84 -13.33
C ILE A 135 -13.65 -10.51 -12.01
N GLN A 136 -13.89 -11.82 -12.04
CA GLN A 136 -14.26 -12.56 -10.83
C GLN A 136 -13.12 -12.58 -9.81
N ASN A 137 -11.89 -12.81 -10.28
CA ASN A 137 -10.70 -12.79 -9.42
C ASN A 137 -10.51 -11.42 -8.75
N ALA A 138 -10.56 -10.33 -9.52
CA ALA A 138 -10.43 -8.98 -8.98
C ALA A 138 -11.50 -8.66 -7.93
N ARG A 139 -12.72 -9.17 -8.11
CA ARG A 139 -13.78 -9.04 -7.11
C ARG A 139 -13.46 -9.84 -5.84
N LEU A 140 -13.06 -11.10 -5.99
CA LEU A 140 -12.75 -11.97 -4.85
C LEU A 140 -11.52 -11.47 -4.07
N GLU A 141 -10.48 -11.00 -4.78
CA GLU A 141 -9.30 -10.39 -4.16
C GLU A 141 -9.66 -9.17 -3.31
N ARG A 142 -10.57 -8.32 -3.81
CA ARG A 142 -11.06 -7.18 -3.04
C ARG A 142 -11.81 -7.63 -1.79
N GLU A 143 -12.74 -8.58 -1.93
CA GLU A 143 -13.53 -9.11 -0.82
C GLU A 143 -12.64 -9.79 0.23
N GLN A 144 -11.65 -10.55 -0.21
CA GLN A 144 -10.67 -11.20 0.67
C GLN A 144 -9.82 -10.17 1.44
N LEU A 145 -9.33 -9.14 0.75
CA LEU A 145 -8.55 -8.07 1.39
C LEU A 145 -9.40 -7.30 2.42
N GLU A 146 -10.64 -6.99 2.10
CA GLU A 146 -11.56 -6.30 3.00
C GLU A 146 -11.82 -7.13 4.27
N GLN A 147 -12.03 -8.44 4.12
CA GLN A 147 -12.20 -9.36 5.26
C GLN A 147 -10.92 -9.46 6.10
N ALA A 148 -9.74 -9.57 5.47
CA ALA A 148 -8.47 -9.61 6.18
C ALA A 148 -8.23 -8.34 6.99
N LEU A 149 -8.42 -7.16 6.39
CA LEU A 149 -8.28 -5.88 7.09
C LEU A 149 -9.28 -5.73 8.25
N ARG A 150 -10.50 -6.22 8.08
CA ARG A 150 -11.49 -6.19 9.17
C ARG A 150 -11.09 -7.11 10.32
N ALA A 151 -10.57 -8.29 10.03
CA ALA A 151 -10.05 -9.21 11.04
C ALA A 151 -8.85 -8.62 11.79
N ASP A 152 -7.90 -8.03 11.06
CA ASP A 152 -6.73 -7.38 11.65
C ASP A 152 -7.13 -6.20 12.54
N LEU A 153 -8.04 -5.34 12.07
CA LEU A 153 -8.56 -4.23 12.87
C LEU A 153 -9.29 -4.73 14.13
N SER A 154 -10.06 -5.83 14.02
CA SER A 154 -10.74 -6.43 15.17
C SER A 154 -9.76 -6.95 16.21
N ASN A 155 -8.67 -7.60 15.77
CA ASN A 155 -7.61 -8.08 16.66
C ASN A 155 -6.89 -6.91 17.35
N LEU A 156 -6.55 -5.86 16.60
CA LEU A 156 -5.93 -4.64 17.14
C LEU A 156 -6.85 -3.93 18.14
N TRP A 157 -8.14 -3.88 17.82
CA TRP A 157 -9.14 -3.30 18.71
C TRP A 157 -9.25 -4.07 20.04
N GLN A 158 -9.28 -5.40 19.97
CA GLN A 158 -9.30 -6.22 21.15
C GLN A 158 -8.02 -6.03 22.00
N ALA A 159 -6.86 -5.98 21.36
CA ALA A 159 -5.60 -5.70 22.05
C ALA A 159 -5.61 -4.31 22.71
N TYR A 160 -6.14 -3.29 22.02
CA TYR A 160 -6.29 -1.96 22.57
C TYR A 160 -7.18 -1.95 23.81
N GLN A 161 -8.36 -2.60 23.76
CA GLN A 161 -9.26 -2.69 24.90
C GLN A 161 -8.62 -3.41 26.11
N ASN A 162 -7.90 -4.50 25.85
CA ASN A 162 -7.18 -5.23 26.89
C ASN A 162 -6.07 -4.36 27.52
N ASN A 163 -5.34 -3.62 26.73
CA ASN A 163 -4.29 -2.72 27.21
C ASN A 163 -4.86 -1.55 28.03
N LEU A 164 -6.03 -1.02 27.66
CA LEU A 164 -6.74 -0.02 28.47
C LEU A 164 -7.14 -0.55 29.84
N GLN A 165 -7.67 -1.76 29.89
CA GLN A 165 -8.03 -2.41 31.15
C GLN A 165 -6.79 -2.65 32.01
N MET A 166 -5.70 -3.12 31.41
CA MET A 166 -4.41 -3.34 32.08
C MET A 166 -3.82 -2.03 32.64
N LEU A 167 -3.88 -0.95 31.86
CA LEU A 167 -3.43 0.37 32.31
C LEU A 167 -4.23 0.84 33.55
N ASN A 168 -5.54 0.66 33.57
CA ASN A 168 -6.37 1.04 34.69
C ASN A 168 -6.05 0.19 35.94
N LEU A 169 -5.80 -1.09 35.76
CA LEU A 169 -5.40 -2.00 36.84
C LEU A 169 -4.03 -1.60 37.41
N GLU A 170 -3.04 -1.30 36.56
CA GLU A 170 -1.71 -0.88 36.99
C GLU A 170 -1.75 0.48 37.69
N ARG A 171 -2.61 1.40 37.28
CA ARG A 171 -2.85 2.65 38.03
C ARG A 171 -3.37 2.41 39.44
N GLN A 172 -4.32 1.46 39.59
CA GLN A 172 -4.82 1.08 40.92
C GLN A 172 -3.75 0.41 41.77
N ASN A 173 -2.96 -0.50 41.16
CA ASN A 173 -1.82 -1.15 41.83
C ASN A 173 -0.76 -0.13 42.30
N LEU A 174 -0.50 0.92 41.50
CA LEU A 174 0.43 1.97 41.85
C LEU A 174 -0.05 2.78 43.07
N VAL A 175 -1.35 3.07 43.15
CA VAL A 175 -1.92 3.76 44.33
C VAL A 175 -1.78 2.89 45.59
N ALA A 176 -2.17 1.61 45.51
CA ALA A 176 -2.03 0.69 46.62
C ALA A 176 -0.56 0.47 47.04
N ALA A 177 0.37 0.43 46.09
CA ALA A 177 1.79 0.32 46.40
C ALA A 177 2.32 1.58 47.11
N LYS A 178 1.88 2.78 46.73
CA LYS A 178 2.24 4.02 47.44
C LYS A 178 1.70 4.04 48.86
N GLU A 179 0.44 3.68 49.08
CA GLU A 179 -0.16 3.59 50.41
C GLU A 179 0.57 2.58 51.28
N ASN A 180 0.90 1.39 50.74
CA ASN A 180 1.67 0.38 51.46
C ASN A 180 3.09 0.89 51.82
N HIS A 181 3.70 1.66 50.94
CA HIS A 181 5.00 2.27 51.21
C HIS A 181 4.93 3.29 52.32
N GLU A 182 3.94 4.17 52.32
CA GLU A 182 3.71 5.18 53.38
C GLU A 182 3.47 4.49 54.74
N ILE A 183 2.61 3.47 54.81
CA ILE A 183 2.36 2.70 56.03
C ILE A 183 3.65 2.00 56.54
N ALA A 184 4.45 1.48 55.62
CA ALA A 184 5.74 0.86 55.99
C ALA A 184 6.69 1.90 56.56
N MET A 185 6.79 3.09 55.98
CA MET A 185 7.63 4.17 56.46
C MET A 185 7.18 4.68 57.85
N GLU A 186 5.90 4.81 58.10
CA GLU A 186 5.37 5.18 59.44
C GLU A 186 5.66 4.17 60.52
N ARG A 187 5.80 2.90 60.19
CA ARG A 187 6.16 1.83 61.15
C ARG A 187 7.63 1.79 61.51
N TYR A 188 8.50 2.38 60.70
CA TYR A 188 9.95 2.37 60.88
C TYR A 188 10.48 3.71 61.45
N MET A 189 9.61 4.75 61.59
CA MET A 189 9.90 5.94 62.33
C MET A 189 9.36 5.82 63.76
#